data_25da08432441626d1a786f19666989d7
#
_entry.id   25da08432441626d1a786f19666989d7
#
_cell.length_a   1.000
_cell.length_b   1.000
_cell.length_c   1.000
_cell.angle_alpha   90.00
_cell.angle_beta   90.00
_cell.angle_gamma   90.00
#
_symmetry.space_group_name_H-M   'P 1'
#
loop_
_entity.id
_entity.type
_entity.pdbx_description
1 polymer ?
#
loop_
_entity_poly.entity_id
_entity_poly.type
_entity_poly.pdbx_seq_one_letter_code
_entity_poly.pdbx_strand_id
1 'polypeptide(L)'
;MSTSENKIAGAPISWGVCEVPGWGYQLPPDRVLTEMHDIGLAATELGPEGFLPTASEAMADMLSRYRLQANGGFTPLLLHRPDHDPLRDVIQVLERYAATGARTLVLSADSGLAGYDTRPTLDEQGWVTLLANLDRIDAVPPSTMRARCTTHMSER
;
A
#
# COMPACT_ATOMS: atom_id res chain seq x y z
N MET A 1 -4.92 -2.85 -35.37
CA MET A 1 -3.90 -3.59 -34.59
C MET A 1 -3.88 -2.95 -33.22
N SER A 2 -4.47 -3.63 -32.23
CA SER A 2 -4.43 -3.15 -30.85
C SER A 2 -3.03 -3.33 -30.32
N THR A 3 -2.29 -2.23 -30.17
CA THR A 3 -1.04 -2.24 -29.42
C THR A 3 -1.39 -2.59 -27.98
N SER A 4 -0.97 -3.76 -27.53
CA SER A 4 -0.96 -4.09 -26.12
C SER A 4 -0.13 -3.04 -25.41
N GLU A 5 -0.78 -2.04 -24.80
CA GLU A 5 -0.09 -1.11 -23.93
C GLU A 5 0.52 -1.93 -22.79
N ASN A 6 1.84 -1.97 -22.74
CA ASN A 6 2.56 -2.59 -21.65
C ASN A 6 2.22 -1.82 -20.36
N LYS A 7 1.34 -2.39 -19.55
CA LYS A 7 0.96 -1.82 -18.26
C LYS A 7 2.02 -2.20 -17.23
N ILE A 8 3.06 -1.39 -17.15
CA ILE A 8 4.13 -1.55 -16.16
C ILE A 8 3.89 -0.54 -15.04
N ALA A 9 3.96 -1.02 -13.81
CA ALA A 9 3.94 -0.19 -12.61
C ALA A 9 5.34 -0.09 -12.02
N GLY A 10 5.67 1.06 -11.48
CA GLY A 10 6.87 1.28 -10.67
C GLY A 10 6.59 1.22 -9.19
N ALA A 11 7.66 1.21 -8.39
CA ALA A 11 7.57 1.36 -6.94
C ALA A 11 8.59 2.41 -6.46
N PRO A 12 8.23 3.31 -5.53
CA PRO A 12 9.11 4.37 -5.04
C PRO A 12 10.44 3.85 -4.47
N ILE A 13 10.47 2.61 -4.01
CA ILE A 13 11.69 1.97 -3.50
C ILE A 13 12.79 1.91 -4.57
N SER A 14 12.46 1.81 -5.85
CA SER A 14 13.43 1.86 -6.95
C SER A 14 14.12 3.22 -7.08
N TRP A 15 13.58 4.26 -6.47
CA TRP A 15 14.13 5.61 -6.35
C TRP A 15 14.74 5.90 -4.97
N GLY A 16 14.96 4.87 -4.17
CA GLY A 16 15.52 5.00 -2.84
C GLY A 16 14.55 5.52 -1.79
N VAL A 17 13.24 5.43 -2.04
CA VAL A 17 12.20 5.80 -1.07
C VAL A 17 11.68 4.54 -0.40
N CYS A 18 11.96 4.38 0.90
CA CYS A 18 11.51 3.25 1.68
C CYS A 18 11.26 3.66 3.15
N GLU A 19 10.63 2.77 3.91
CA GLU A 19 10.31 2.96 5.32
C GLU A 19 11.52 2.72 6.25
N VAL A 20 12.64 2.22 5.74
CA VAL A 20 13.81 1.87 6.57
C VAL A 20 14.70 3.09 6.78
N PRO A 21 14.86 3.58 8.03
CA PRO A 21 15.72 4.72 8.31
C PRO A 21 17.16 4.51 7.84
N GLY A 22 17.69 5.49 7.12
CA GLY A 22 19.08 5.46 6.63
C GLY A 22 19.29 4.65 5.35
N TRP A 23 18.25 4.04 4.80
CA TRP A 23 18.30 3.39 3.50
C TRP A 23 17.80 4.35 2.40
N GLY A 24 18.48 4.29 1.24
CA GLY A 24 18.13 5.10 0.09
C GLY A 24 18.29 6.61 0.31
N TYR A 25 17.79 7.36 -0.65
CA TYR A 25 17.96 8.83 -0.68
C TYR A 25 16.72 9.58 -0.21
N GLN A 26 15.61 8.88 0.02
CA GLN A 26 14.32 9.49 0.41
C GLN A 26 13.95 10.67 -0.49
N LEU A 27 13.97 10.44 -1.80
CA LEU A 27 13.66 11.47 -2.79
C LEU A 27 12.22 11.98 -2.63
N PRO A 28 11.98 13.27 -2.87
CA PRO A 28 10.63 13.84 -2.73
C PRO A 28 9.67 13.28 -3.80
N PRO A 29 8.37 13.18 -3.48
CA PRO A 29 7.36 12.61 -4.36
C PRO A 29 7.34 13.21 -5.76
N ASP A 30 7.39 14.54 -5.86
CA ASP A 30 7.33 15.24 -7.15
C ASP A 30 8.45 14.79 -8.11
N ARG A 31 9.65 14.57 -7.59
CA ARG A 31 10.77 14.08 -8.40
C ARG A 31 10.55 12.64 -8.84
N VAL A 32 10.19 11.77 -7.90
CA VAL A 32 9.99 10.34 -8.17
C VAL A 32 8.87 10.13 -9.20
N LEU A 33 7.74 10.79 -9.00
CA LEU A 33 6.58 10.66 -9.88
C LEU A 33 6.83 11.27 -11.27
N THR A 34 7.61 12.36 -11.36
CA THR A 34 8.05 12.93 -12.64
C THR A 34 8.90 11.91 -13.40
N GLU A 35 9.94 11.36 -12.76
CA GLU A 35 10.83 10.40 -13.39
C GLU A 35 10.08 9.12 -13.81
N MET A 36 9.14 8.63 -12.99
CA MET A 36 8.27 7.51 -13.36
C MET A 36 7.46 7.80 -14.62
N HIS A 37 6.86 8.98 -14.70
CA HIS A 37 6.10 9.43 -15.87
C HIS A 37 6.99 9.51 -17.10
N ASP A 38 8.17 10.12 -16.99
CA ASP A 38 9.07 10.39 -18.10
C ASP A 38 9.65 9.10 -18.73
N ILE A 39 9.82 8.04 -17.93
CA ILE A 39 10.21 6.72 -18.45
C ILE A 39 9.02 5.89 -18.96
N GLY A 40 7.80 6.45 -18.95
CA GLY A 40 6.62 5.84 -19.54
C GLY A 40 5.88 4.85 -18.66
N LEU A 41 6.05 4.88 -17.34
CA LEU A 41 5.24 4.07 -16.44
C LEU A 41 3.79 4.56 -16.45
N ALA A 42 2.85 3.61 -16.41
CA ALA A 42 1.41 3.90 -16.35
C ALA A 42 0.85 3.90 -14.91
N ALA A 43 1.55 3.28 -13.99
CA ALA A 43 1.11 3.12 -12.61
C ALA A 43 2.28 3.07 -11.64
N THR A 44 1.97 3.29 -10.36
CA THR A 44 2.94 3.20 -9.26
C THR A 44 2.32 2.54 -8.04
N GLU A 45 3.15 1.91 -7.21
CA GLU A 45 2.81 1.65 -5.82
C GLU A 45 2.76 2.96 -5.04
N LEU A 46 2.00 2.97 -3.94
CA LEU A 46 1.79 4.17 -3.12
C LEU A 46 3.02 4.56 -2.28
N GLY A 47 4.00 3.64 -2.15
CA GLY A 47 5.20 3.86 -1.34
C GLY A 47 4.93 3.80 0.17
N PRO A 48 5.95 4.10 0.97
CA PRO A 48 5.84 4.07 2.42
C PRO A 48 4.93 5.19 2.96
N GLU A 49 4.51 5.03 4.21
CA GLU A 49 3.71 6.06 4.88
C GLU A 49 4.44 7.40 4.92
N GLY A 50 3.72 8.47 4.60
CA GLY A 50 4.29 9.83 4.54
C GLY A 50 4.98 10.19 3.23
N PHE A 51 5.17 9.25 2.29
CA PHE A 51 5.69 9.57 0.97
C PHE A 51 4.68 10.36 0.14
N LEU A 52 3.45 9.88 0.02
CA LEU A 52 2.34 10.60 -0.61
C LEU A 52 1.46 11.28 0.45
N PRO A 53 0.64 12.27 0.07
CA PRO A 53 -0.31 12.89 0.99
C PRO A 53 -1.18 11.87 1.71
N THR A 54 -1.44 12.08 2.99
CA THR A 54 -2.25 11.16 3.81
C THR A 54 -3.73 11.19 3.44
N ALA A 55 -4.25 12.38 3.05
CA ALA A 55 -5.62 12.51 2.59
C ALA A 55 -5.79 11.85 1.22
N SER A 56 -6.74 10.93 1.11
CA SER A 56 -6.94 10.11 -0.09
C SER A 56 -7.21 10.92 -1.34
N GLU A 57 -7.99 12.03 -1.23
CA GLU A 57 -8.25 12.94 -2.35
C GLU A 57 -6.97 13.64 -2.83
N ALA A 58 -6.17 14.18 -1.89
CA ALA A 58 -4.92 14.83 -2.23
C ALA A 58 -3.90 13.86 -2.85
N MET A 59 -3.90 12.60 -2.41
CA MET A 59 -3.10 11.53 -2.98
C MET A 59 -3.54 11.22 -4.42
N ALA A 60 -4.83 11.06 -4.65
CA ALA A 60 -5.39 10.82 -5.98
C ALA A 60 -5.10 11.99 -6.95
N ASP A 61 -5.26 13.23 -6.49
CA ASP A 61 -4.95 14.43 -7.25
C ASP A 61 -3.46 14.51 -7.61
N MET A 62 -2.59 14.16 -6.67
CA MET A 62 -1.15 14.13 -6.92
C MET A 62 -0.80 13.12 -8.00
N LEU A 63 -1.26 11.87 -7.89
CA LEU A 63 -1.03 10.85 -8.90
C LEU A 63 -1.57 11.24 -10.28
N SER A 64 -2.76 11.84 -10.32
CA SER A 64 -3.39 12.33 -11.55
C SER A 64 -2.55 13.40 -12.26
N ARG A 65 -1.93 14.31 -11.53
CA ARG A 65 -1.03 15.34 -12.10
C ARG A 65 0.15 14.72 -12.86
N TYR A 66 0.65 13.58 -12.42
CA TYR A 66 1.73 12.83 -13.08
C TYR A 66 1.22 11.76 -14.03
N ARG A 67 -0.10 11.67 -14.26
CA ARG A 67 -0.75 10.66 -15.13
C ARG A 67 -0.43 9.23 -14.71
N LEU A 68 -0.22 9.00 -13.44
CA LEU A 68 0.03 7.69 -12.86
C LEU A 68 -1.22 7.16 -12.17
N GLN A 69 -1.50 5.87 -12.34
CA GLN A 69 -2.54 5.18 -11.60
C GLN A 69 -1.95 4.52 -10.34
N ALA A 70 -2.71 4.48 -9.26
CA ALA A 70 -2.34 3.67 -8.11
C ALA A 70 -2.52 2.19 -8.43
N ASN A 71 -1.49 1.37 -8.25
CA ASN A 71 -1.59 -0.08 -8.40
C ASN A 71 -1.91 -0.76 -7.07
N GLY A 72 -1.25 -0.34 -6.00
CA GLY A 72 -1.32 -0.93 -4.69
C GLY A 72 -0.24 -0.41 -3.77
N GLY A 73 0.08 -1.16 -2.75
CA GLY A 73 1.18 -0.81 -1.87
C GLY A 73 1.55 -1.92 -0.90
N PHE A 74 2.74 -1.80 -0.38
CA PHE A 74 3.30 -2.66 0.63
C PHE A 74 2.80 -2.23 2.01
N THR A 75 2.35 -3.20 2.82
CA THR A 75 1.79 -2.94 4.14
C THR A 75 2.34 -3.96 5.14
N PRO A 76 3.27 -3.56 6.01
CA PRO A 76 3.71 -4.41 7.10
C PRO A 76 2.62 -4.47 8.18
N LEU A 77 2.31 -5.67 8.65
CA LEU A 77 1.29 -5.93 9.66
C LEU A 77 1.80 -6.89 10.74
N LEU A 78 1.49 -6.59 11.98
CA LEU A 78 1.79 -7.44 13.11
C LEU A 78 0.77 -8.58 13.20
N LEU A 79 1.09 -9.74 12.59
CA LEU A 79 0.14 -10.83 12.40
C LEU A 79 0.18 -11.90 13.48
N HIS A 80 1.28 -12.05 14.19
CA HIS A 80 1.54 -13.17 15.10
C HIS A 80 1.18 -12.91 16.56
N ARG A 81 0.76 -11.68 16.89
CA ARG A 81 0.45 -11.29 18.27
C ARG A 81 -1.03 -11.46 18.59
N PRO A 82 -1.39 -12.17 19.66
CA PRO A 82 -2.79 -12.41 20.03
C PRO A 82 -3.48 -11.16 20.61
N ASP A 83 -2.71 -10.19 21.09
CA ASP A 83 -3.19 -8.92 21.65
C ASP A 83 -3.33 -7.80 20.60
N HIS A 84 -3.10 -8.10 19.33
CA HIS A 84 -3.24 -7.17 18.21
C HIS A 84 -4.25 -7.69 17.17
N ASP A 85 -5.17 -6.82 16.76
CA ASP A 85 -6.15 -7.13 15.70
C ASP A 85 -5.75 -6.44 14.39
N PRO A 86 -5.13 -7.16 13.42
CA PRO A 86 -4.66 -6.57 12.18
C PRO A 86 -5.79 -6.17 11.22
N LEU A 87 -7.02 -6.66 11.42
CA LEU A 87 -8.14 -6.31 10.53
C LEU A 87 -8.46 -4.82 10.54
N ARG A 88 -8.30 -4.16 11.67
CA ARG A 88 -8.51 -2.70 11.74
C ARG A 88 -7.55 -1.97 10.82
N ASP A 89 -6.28 -2.34 10.83
CA ASP A 89 -5.23 -1.72 10.02
C ASP A 89 -5.46 -2.01 8.53
N VAL A 90 -5.79 -3.27 8.21
CA VAL A 90 -6.15 -3.67 6.83
C VAL A 90 -7.34 -2.87 6.30
N ILE A 91 -8.41 -2.71 7.07
CA ILE A 91 -9.59 -1.95 6.65
C ILE A 91 -9.22 -0.50 6.36
N GLN A 92 -8.42 0.15 7.21
CA GLN A 92 -7.95 1.52 6.98
C GLN A 92 -7.14 1.65 5.68
N VAL A 93 -6.25 0.68 5.43
CA VAL A 93 -5.46 0.67 4.19
C VAL A 93 -6.35 0.46 2.97
N LEU A 94 -7.29 -0.48 3.02
CA LEU A 94 -8.22 -0.73 1.93
C LEU A 94 -9.12 0.47 1.63
N GLU A 95 -9.54 1.22 2.65
CA GLU A 95 -10.29 2.47 2.49
C GLU A 95 -9.46 3.54 1.75
N ARG A 96 -8.18 3.68 2.08
CA ARG A 96 -7.26 4.58 1.36
C ARG A 96 -7.09 4.14 -0.10
N TYR A 97 -6.96 2.84 -0.35
CA TYR A 97 -6.83 2.27 -1.68
C TYR A 97 -8.08 2.50 -2.54
N ALA A 98 -9.27 2.34 -1.96
CA ALA A 98 -10.53 2.59 -2.67
C ALA A 98 -10.60 3.99 -3.26
N ALA A 99 -10.13 5.00 -2.53
CA ALA A 99 -10.16 6.39 -2.98
C ALA A 99 -9.14 6.68 -4.11
N THR A 100 -8.06 5.92 -4.20
CA THR A 100 -7.02 6.08 -5.24
C THR A 100 -7.19 5.12 -6.42
N GLY A 101 -8.11 4.16 -6.31
CA GLY A 101 -8.30 3.11 -7.31
C GLY A 101 -7.28 1.97 -7.24
N ALA A 102 -6.41 1.95 -6.22
CA ALA A 102 -5.48 0.86 -5.98
C ALA A 102 -6.22 -0.46 -5.68
N ARG A 103 -5.70 -1.59 -6.15
CA ARG A 103 -6.38 -2.89 -6.07
C ARG A 103 -5.53 -3.99 -5.47
N THR A 104 -4.26 -3.75 -5.24
CA THR A 104 -3.32 -4.77 -4.77
C THR A 104 -2.79 -4.39 -3.40
N LEU A 105 -3.08 -5.21 -2.40
CA LEU A 105 -2.49 -5.10 -1.07
C LEU A 105 -1.38 -6.15 -0.95
N VAL A 106 -0.14 -5.69 -0.81
CA VAL A 106 1.02 -6.57 -0.57
C VAL A 106 1.27 -6.62 0.93
N LEU A 107 0.89 -7.74 1.54
CA LEU A 107 1.09 -7.95 2.98
C LEU A 107 2.50 -8.44 3.29
N SER A 108 3.08 -7.90 4.34
CA SER A 108 4.29 -8.41 4.96
C SER A 108 4.06 -8.64 6.45
N ALA A 109 4.57 -9.74 6.98
CA ALA A 109 4.55 -9.99 8.42
C ALA A 109 5.62 -9.14 9.10
N ASP A 110 5.19 -8.14 9.87
CA ASP A 110 6.07 -7.34 10.70
C ASP A 110 6.54 -8.17 11.91
N SER A 111 7.80 -8.03 12.27
CA SER A 111 8.39 -8.69 13.43
C SER A 111 7.93 -8.09 14.76
N GLY A 112 7.50 -6.84 14.78
CA GLY A 112 7.22 -6.07 15.98
C GLY A 112 8.47 -5.71 16.80
N LEU A 113 9.66 -5.95 16.25
CA LEU A 113 10.95 -5.69 16.90
C LEU A 113 11.66 -4.52 16.22
N ALA A 114 12.49 -3.82 16.98
CA ALA A 114 13.33 -2.77 16.42
C ALA A 114 14.46 -3.37 15.56
N GLY A 115 14.70 -2.72 14.41
CA GLY A 115 15.78 -3.12 13.49
C GLY A 115 15.31 -4.06 12.37
N TYR A 116 15.83 -3.82 11.17
CA TYR A 116 15.41 -4.53 9.95
C TYR A 116 15.85 -6.00 9.93
N ASP A 117 16.96 -6.32 10.57
CA ASP A 117 17.56 -7.66 10.56
C ASP A 117 17.08 -8.55 11.72
N THR A 118 16.19 -8.03 12.57
CA THR A 118 15.75 -8.77 13.76
C THR A 118 14.45 -9.53 13.44
N ARG A 119 14.47 -10.84 13.68
CA ARG A 119 13.31 -11.72 13.49
C ARG A 119 12.97 -12.43 14.80
N PRO A 120 11.70 -12.44 15.22
CA PRO A 120 11.26 -13.25 16.34
C PRO A 120 11.28 -14.73 15.95
N THR A 121 11.59 -15.60 16.91
CA THR A 121 11.28 -17.02 16.79
C THR A 121 9.84 -17.19 17.27
N LEU A 122 8.94 -17.54 16.37
CA LEU A 122 7.55 -17.81 16.73
C LEU A 122 7.43 -19.20 17.34
N ASP A 123 6.73 -19.29 18.46
CA ASP A 123 6.26 -20.56 18.99
C ASP A 123 5.01 -21.05 18.21
N GLU A 124 4.49 -22.22 18.59
CA GLU A 124 3.32 -22.79 17.95
C GLU A 124 2.10 -21.85 17.99
N GLN A 125 1.89 -21.18 19.12
CA GLN A 125 0.79 -20.24 19.27
C GLN A 125 0.94 -19.01 18.38
N GLY A 126 2.15 -18.49 18.22
CA GLY A 126 2.46 -17.38 17.31
C GLY A 126 2.17 -17.74 15.85
N TRP A 127 2.53 -18.96 15.43
CA TRP A 127 2.20 -19.45 14.08
C TRP A 127 0.71 -19.64 13.88
N VAL A 128 0.00 -20.25 14.85
CA VAL A 128 -1.46 -20.40 14.78
C VAL A 128 -2.14 -19.04 14.66
N THR A 129 -1.70 -18.04 15.46
CA THR A 129 -2.26 -16.69 15.43
C THR A 129 -2.02 -16.01 14.08
N LEU A 130 -0.80 -16.13 13.54
CA LEU A 130 -0.44 -15.55 12.25
C LEU A 130 -1.31 -16.11 11.12
N LEU A 131 -1.44 -17.43 11.03
CA LEU A 131 -2.23 -18.08 10.00
C LEU A 131 -3.72 -17.74 10.13
N ALA A 132 -4.27 -17.77 11.35
CA ALA A 132 -5.66 -17.36 11.59
C ALA A 132 -5.92 -15.90 11.19
N ASN A 133 -4.98 -15.00 11.42
CA ASN A 133 -5.12 -13.61 11.01
C ASN A 133 -5.02 -13.44 9.49
N LEU A 134 -4.18 -14.23 8.80
CA LEU A 134 -4.16 -14.24 7.33
C LEU A 134 -5.50 -14.72 6.76
N ASP A 135 -6.08 -15.79 7.29
CA ASP A 135 -7.40 -16.29 6.87
C ASP A 135 -8.50 -15.24 7.08
N ARG A 136 -8.45 -14.52 8.19
CA ARG A 136 -9.39 -13.43 8.47
C ARG A 136 -9.24 -12.25 7.50
N ILE A 137 -8.02 -11.94 7.10
CA ILE A 137 -7.73 -10.88 6.13
C ILE A 137 -8.21 -11.28 4.74
N ASP A 138 -7.97 -12.53 4.32
CA ASP A 138 -8.42 -13.05 3.02
C ASP A 138 -9.96 -13.05 2.91
N ALA A 139 -10.64 -13.25 4.03
CA ALA A 139 -12.11 -13.18 4.09
C ALA A 139 -12.70 -11.76 3.98
N VAL A 140 -11.87 -10.70 3.99
CA VAL A 140 -12.34 -9.32 3.82
C VAL A 140 -12.86 -9.13 2.40
N PRO A 141 -14.16 -8.82 2.21
CA PRO A 141 -14.73 -8.78 0.87
C PRO A 141 -14.16 -7.61 0.06
N PRO A 142 -13.91 -7.80 -1.23
CA PRO A 142 -13.47 -6.72 -2.14
C PRO A 142 -14.45 -5.52 -2.20
N SER A 143 -15.71 -5.73 -1.81
CA SER A 143 -16.73 -4.68 -1.69
C SER A 143 -16.40 -3.65 -0.60
N THR A 144 -15.59 -3.98 0.39
CA THR A 144 -15.09 -3.02 1.38
C THR A 144 -14.30 -1.89 0.71
N MET A 145 -13.66 -2.17 -0.42
CA MET A 145 -12.98 -1.17 -1.27
C MET A 145 -13.96 -0.31 -2.09
N ARG A 146 -15.20 -0.76 -2.31
CA ARG A 146 -16.18 -0.05 -3.16
C ARG A 146 -17.21 0.78 -2.37
N ALA A 147 -17.45 0.46 -1.11
CA ALA A 147 -18.59 0.98 -0.37
C ALA A 147 -18.53 2.49 -0.05
N ARG A 148 -17.36 3.13 -0.11
CA ARG A 148 -17.24 4.57 0.18
C ARG A 148 -17.15 5.48 -1.04
N CYS A 149 -16.91 4.95 -2.24
CA CYS A 149 -16.85 5.76 -3.47
C CYS A 149 -18.23 6.25 -3.93
N THR A 150 -19.33 5.65 -3.44
CA THR A 150 -20.70 5.98 -3.86
C THR A 150 -21.41 7.00 -2.97
N THR A 151 -20.89 7.32 -1.79
CA THR A 151 -21.57 8.22 -0.84
C THR A 151 -21.29 9.71 -1.08
N HIS A 152 -20.31 10.05 -1.91
CA HIS A 152 -19.96 11.46 -2.20
C HIS A 152 -20.56 12.01 -3.51
N MET A 153 -21.31 11.20 -4.27
CA MET A 153 -21.91 11.64 -5.52
C MET A 153 -23.42 11.90 -5.44
N SER A 154 -24.01 11.96 -4.24
CA SER A 154 -25.47 12.13 -4.08
C SER A 154 -25.92 13.43 -3.41
N GLU A 155 -25.06 14.43 -3.29
CA GLU A 155 -25.50 15.76 -2.84
C GLU A 155 -24.87 16.86 -3.70
N ARG A 156 -25.46 17.07 -4.88
CA ARG A 156 -25.58 18.38 -5.54
C ARG A 156 -26.82 18.42 -6.40
#